data_4c384afe66205b8e4bf1fa4f829f8630
#
_entry.id   4c384afe66205b8e4bf1fa4f829f8630
#
_cell.length_a   1.000
_cell.length_b   1.000
_cell.length_c   1.000
_cell.angle_alpha   90.00
_cell.angle_beta   90.00
_cell.angle_gamma   90.00
#
_symmetry.space_group_name_H-M   'P 1'
#
loop_
_entity.id
_entity.type
_entity.pdbx_description
1 polymer ?
#
loop_
_entity_poly.entity_id
_entity_poly.type
_entity_poly.pdbx_seq_one_letter_code
_entity_poly.pdbx_strand_id
1 'polypeptide(L)'
;MKPVLLTAAVVTASLLAACSAPVEAKPKAKAKNVILFIGDGMGISTVTAARIFDGQSKGMDGEEHELSFEKFDNLALIKTYNLDAQVPDSAGTASAMNTGIKTQIGKINVTANDNLGGCGDRSAPVKIADLAQAAGLSIGIISTARITHATPAAVYGHAADRGFENDTDLDKVAIKAGCTDLAAQLISSNANYVLGGGAKHFAKKREDGRDLTAEWSALSQDHVYVDNARQLRNLPATGKNVLGLFTKSHMAFEAGRDNNKEPSISEMTERAIQNLSARDTGYFLMVEGGRIDHAHHGTNAYRALTDTVAFADAVEMAVNTTDPEKTLILVTADHSHVFTIAGYPARGNPILGLVKKENGKTAKDADGKPYTTLGYQNGPNFRDADDDALTDKVVAGKNYLQQSGVHLESETHAGEDVALYATGPGSEAVQGVMDQTEIFGVITNALGLTSTD
;
A
#
# COMPACT_ATOMS: atom_id res chain seq x y z
N MET A 1 0.73 66.48 70.61
CA MET A 1 0.32 65.26 69.93
C MET A 1 -0.37 65.63 68.63
N LYS A 2 0.25 65.50 67.51
CA LYS A 2 -0.33 65.81 66.18
C LYS A 2 -0.78 64.49 65.52
N PRO A 3 -1.97 64.44 64.84
CA PRO A 3 -2.40 63.27 64.13
C PRO A 3 -1.76 63.20 62.75
N VAL A 4 -1.34 62.00 62.34
CA VAL A 4 -0.81 61.65 61.05
C VAL A 4 -2.01 61.23 60.14
N LEU A 5 -2.26 61.97 59.05
CA LEU A 5 -3.20 61.53 57.99
C LEU A 5 -2.53 60.51 57.09
N LEU A 6 -3.13 59.32 56.98
CA LEU A 6 -2.80 58.31 55.95
C LEU A 6 -3.66 58.58 54.74
N THR A 7 -3.04 58.93 53.62
CA THR A 7 -3.69 58.99 52.30
C THR A 7 -3.60 57.63 51.62
N ALA A 8 -4.77 57.01 51.39
CA ALA A 8 -4.87 55.80 50.62
C ALA A 8 -4.94 56.12 49.11
N ALA A 9 -3.97 55.67 48.33
CA ALA A 9 -3.98 55.75 46.88
C ALA A 9 -4.74 54.56 46.32
N VAL A 10 -5.86 54.82 45.66
CA VAL A 10 -6.64 53.82 44.89
C VAL A 10 -6.01 53.68 43.49
N VAL A 11 -5.39 52.53 43.23
CA VAL A 11 -4.91 52.18 41.89
C VAL A 11 -6.04 51.45 41.12
N THR A 12 -6.63 52.16 40.22
CA THR A 12 -7.61 51.59 39.26
C THR A 12 -6.84 50.84 38.17
N ALA A 13 -6.86 49.49 38.24
CA ALA A 13 -6.36 48.62 37.18
C ALA A 13 -7.43 48.56 36.05
N SER A 14 -7.15 49.21 34.93
CA SER A 14 -7.96 49.08 33.71
C SER A 14 -7.63 47.76 33.02
N LEU A 15 -8.52 46.76 33.10
CA LEU A 15 -8.46 45.55 32.28
C LEU A 15 -8.83 45.92 30.84
N LEU A 16 -7.82 45.98 29.95
CA LEU A 16 -8.02 45.97 28.50
C LEU A 16 -8.37 44.52 28.09
N ALA A 17 -9.65 44.26 27.93
CA ALA A 17 -10.12 43.04 27.25
C ALA A 17 -9.78 43.16 25.76
N ALA A 18 -8.69 42.58 25.34
CA ALA A 18 -8.38 42.37 23.92
C ALA A 18 -9.38 41.36 23.39
N CYS A 19 -10.47 41.80 22.74
CA CYS A 19 -11.26 40.94 21.88
C CYS A 19 -10.38 40.50 20.69
N SER A 20 -9.77 39.32 20.77
CA SER A 20 -9.24 38.67 19.61
C SER A 20 -10.44 38.31 18.70
N ALA A 21 -10.53 38.98 17.56
CA ALA A 21 -11.46 38.58 16.51
C ALA A 21 -11.23 37.09 16.19
N PRO A 22 -12.27 36.27 15.98
CA PRO A 22 -12.10 34.91 15.53
C PRO A 22 -11.27 34.93 14.25
N VAL A 23 -10.14 34.27 14.26
CA VAL A 23 -9.36 34.02 13.04
C VAL A 23 -10.28 33.19 12.16
N GLU A 24 -10.81 33.77 11.09
CA GLU A 24 -11.51 33.03 10.06
C GLU A 24 -10.53 31.93 9.57
N ALA A 25 -10.89 30.69 9.84
CA ALA A 25 -10.13 29.54 9.32
C ALA A 25 -10.17 29.69 7.79
N LYS A 26 -8.98 29.85 7.17
CA LYS A 26 -8.88 29.80 5.71
C LYS A 26 -9.56 28.52 5.24
N PRO A 27 -10.37 28.56 4.15
CA PRO A 27 -10.93 27.36 3.56
C PRO A 27 -9.79 26.37 3.35
N LYS A 28 -9.94 25.14 3.85
CA LYS A 28 -8.93 24.10 3.65
C LYS A 28 -8.72 23.93 2.14
N ALA A 29 -7.46 23.98 1.69
CA ALA A 29 -7.13 23.77 0.30
C ALA A 29 -7.57 22.37 -0.11
N LYS A 30 -8.33 22.26 -1.20
CA LYS A 30 -8.68 20.95 -1.77
C LYS A 30 -7.51 20.43 -2.58
N ALA A 31 -7.25 19.14 -2.47
CA ALA A 31 -6.30 18.46 -3.35
C ALA A 31 -6.85 18.41 -4.78
N LYS A 32 -6.00 18.66 -5.77
CA LYS A 32 -6.31 18.37 -7.17
C LYS A 32 -6.08 16.90 -7.47
N ASN A 33 -5.07 16.31 -6.82
CA ASN A 33 -4.64 14.94 -7.03
C ASN A 33 -4.53 14.23 -5.67
N VAL A 34 -4.79 12.91 -5.70
CA VAL A 34 -4.48 12.02 -4.57
C VAL A 34 -3.68 10.85 -5.07
N ILE A 35 -2.60 10.51 -4.36
CA ILE A 35 -1.83 9.29 -4.56
C ILE A 35 -1.92 8.47 -3.28
N LEU A 36 -2.48 7.26 -3.38
CA LEU A 36 -2.54 6.29 -2.30
C LEU A 36 -1.51 5.19 -2.55
N PHE A 37 -0.46 5.18 -1.75
CA PHE A 37 0.54 4.12 -1.72
C PHE A 37 0.15 3.06 -0.70
N ILE A 38 0.13 1.79 -1.12
CA ILE A 38 -0.17 0.64 -0.27
C ILE A 38 1.00 -0.33 -0.35
N GLY A 39 1.76 -0.47 0.74
CA GLY A 39 2.71 -1.56 0.90
C GLY A 39 1.95 -2.78 1.43
N ASP A 40 1.66 -3.75 0.55
CA ASP A 40 0.91 -4.95 0.93
C ASP A 40 1.69 -5.72 2.01
N GLY A 41 1.06 -5.91 3.16
CA GLY A 41 1.69 -6.55 4.31
C GLY A 41 2.83 -5.76 4.99
N MET A 42 2.98 -4.47 4.69
CA MET A 42 4.06 -3.61 5.20
C MET A 42 3.77 -3.10 6.62
N GLY A 43 3.72 -4.00 7.60
CA GLY A 43 3.56 -3.64 9.01
C GLY A 43 4.71 -2.81 9.57
N ILE A 44 4.55 -2.31 10.81
CA ILE A 44 5.54 -1.42 11.46
C ILE A 44 6.92 -2.10 11.58
N SER A 45 6.98 -3.40 11.89
CA SER A 45 8.24 -4.13 11.95
C SER A 45 8.95 -4.19 10.59
N THR A 46 8.19 -4.28 9.49
CA THR A 46 8.72 -4.25 8.12
C THR A 46 9.31 -2.89 7.81
N VAL A 47 8.60 -1.79 8.12
CA VAL A 47 9.11 -0.42 7.96
C VAL A 47 10.41 -0.22 8.75
N THR A 48 10.43 -0.62 10.02
CA THR A 48 11.63 -0.50 10.89
C THR A 48 12.81 -1.29 10.32
N ALA A 49 12.59 -2.54 9.91
CA ALA A 49 13.66 -3.37 9.35
C ALA A 49 14.16 -2.83 7.99
N ALA A 50 13.26 -2.34 7.13
CA ALA A 50 13.61 -1.75 5.84
C ALA A 50 14.41 -0.45 6.00
N ARG A 51 14.05 0.41 6.96
CA ARG A 51 14.82 1.60 7.31
C ARG A 51 16.27 1.25 7.70
N ILE A 52 16.43 0.28 8.61
CA ILE A 52 17.76 -0.18 9.03
C ILE A 52 18.52 -0.78 7.85
N PHE A 53 17.86 -1.62 7.05
CA PHE A 53 18.44 -2.26 5.87
C PHE A 53 18.93 -1.23 4.85
N ASP A 54 18.12 -0.23 4.52
CA ASP A 54 18.46 0.83 3.57
C ASP A 54 19.61 1.71 4.11
N GLY A 55 19.57 2.09 5.39
CA GLY A 55 20.65 2.83 6.03
C GLY A 55 21.96 2.05 6.00
N GLN A 56 21.94 0.75 6.30
CA GLN A 56 23.13 -0.11 6.26
C GLN A 56 23.67 -0.26 4.83
N SER A 57 22.81 -0.32 3.82
CA SER A 57 23.22 -0.33 2.42
C SER A 57 23.97 0.93 1.99
N LYS A 58 23.73 2.05 2.70
CA LYS A 58 24.37 3.36 2.52
C LYS A 58 25.57 3.59 3.44
N GLY A 59 26.00 2.56 4.21
CA GLY A 59 27.16 2.59 5.09
C GLY A 59 26.94 3.26 6.45
N MET A 60 25.67 3.40 6.88
CA MET A 60 25.28 3.86 8.21
C MET A 60 25.03 2.67 9.15
N ASP A 61 24.86 2.92 10.45
CA ASP A 61 24.38 1.91 11.40
C ASP A 61 22.94 1.47 11.06
N GLY A 62 22.11 2.40 10.59
CA GLY A 62 20.80 2.18 9.99
C GLY A 62 19.63 2.60 10.88
N GLU A 63 19.77 2.58 12.19
CA GLU A 63 18.67 2.86 13.13
C GLU A 63 18.14 4.30 13.02
N GLU A 64 18.98 5.27 12.71
CA GLU A 64 18.61 6.69 12.52
C GLU A 64 18.33 7.07 11.07
N HIS A 65 18.40 6.12 10.14
CA HIS A 65 18.00 6.39 8.78
C HIS A 65 16.49 6.60 8.72
N GLU A 66 16.00 7.26 7.68
CA GLU A 66 14.56 7.50 7.46
C GLU A 66 14.20 7.13 6.03
N LEU A 67 13.18 6.33 5.86
CA LEU A 67 12.53 6.13 4.57
C LEU A 67 11.77 7.40 4.17
N SER A 68 11.54 7.62 2.89
CA SER A 68 10.95 8.85 2.35
C SER A 68 9.66 9.28 3.04
N PHE A 69 8.77 8.34 3.29
CA PHE A 69 7.45 8.60 3.89
C PHE A 69 7.49 8.77 5.43
N GLU A 70 8.55 8.34 6.10
CA GLU A 70 8.71 8.58 7.54
C GLU A 70 8.94 10.06 7.87
N LYS A 71 9.23 10.88 6.86
CA LYS A 71 9.39 12.35 6.96
C LYS A 71 8.06 13.12 6.85
N PHE A 72 6.95 12.46 6.65
CA PHE A 72 5.64 13.10 6.52
C PHE A 72 5.14 13.64 7.87
N ASP A 73 4.49 14.81 7.84
CA ASP A 73 4.10 15.52 9.06
C ASP A 73 2.93 14.87 9.81
N ASN A 74 2.10 14.09 9.13
CA ASN A 74 0.88 13.50 9.68
C ASN A 74 0.97 11.98 9.72
N LEU A 75 0.57 11.40 10.86
CA LEU A 75 0.63 9.96 11.12
C LEU A 75 -0.57 9.51 11.93
N ALA A 76 -1.15 8.37 11.56
CA ALA A 76 -2.14 7.63 12.33
C ALA A 76 -1.79 6.15 12.41
N LEU A 77 -2.32 5.44 13.42
CA LEU A 77 -2.41 4.00 13.44
C LEU A 77 -3.76 3.56 12.89
N ILE A 78 -3.78 2.50 12.09
CA ILE A 78 -4.95 2.04 11.36
C ILE A 78 -5.34 0.62 11.81
N LYS A 79 -6.58 0.47 12.26
CA LYS A 79 -7.18 -0.84 12.58
C LYS A 79 -7.60 -1.55 11.30
N THR A 80 -7.11 -2.77 11.08
CA THR A 80 -7.18 -3.47 9.79
C THR A 80 -8.16 -4.66 9.73
N TYR A 81 -8.77 -5.07 10.83
CA TYR A 81 -9.62 -6.27 10.92
C TYR A 81 -10.75 -6.30 9.87
N ASN A 82 -11.10 -7.51 9.39
CA ASN A 82 -12.29 -7.75 8.56
C ASN A 82 -13.54 -8.02 9.41
N LEU A 83 -14.73 -8.02 8.81
CA LEU A 83 -15.97 -8.25 9.57
C LEU A 83 -16.03 -9.62 10.25
N ASP A 84 -15.38 -10.62 9.67
CA ASP A 84 -15.41 -12.01 10.12
C ASP A 84 -14.05 -12.51 10.66
N ALA A 85 -13.01 -11.65 10.70
CA ALA A 85 -11.68 -12.05 11.13
C ALA A 85 -10.92 -10.94 11.86
N GLN A 86 -10.23 -11.31 12.95
CA GLN A 86 -9.31 -10.41 13.66
C GLN A 86 -8.06 -10.10 12.85
N VAL A 87 -7.60 -11.05 12.04
CA VAL A 87 -6.49 -10.91 11.10
C VAL A 87 -7.08 -10.81 9.71
N PRO A 88 -6.88 -9.71 8.99
CA PRO A 88 -7.53 -9.46 7.72
C PRO A 88 -6.84 -10.15 6.54
N ASP A 89 -7.50 -10.13 5.39
CA ASP A 89 -6.89 -10.34 4.08
C ASP A 89 -6.94 -9.07 3.23
N SER A 90 -6.13 -9.00 2.18
CA SER A 90 -6.02 -7.83 1.31
C SER A 90 -7.33 -7.49 0.57
N ALA A 91 -8.24 -8.45 0.37
CA ALA A 91 -9.53 -8.18 -0.28
C ALA A 91 -10.43 -7.31 0.61
N GLY A 92 -10.56 -7.70 1.89
CA GLY A 92 -11.35 -6.96 2.86
C GLY A 92 -10.75 -5.60 3.19
N THR A 93 -9.44 -5.52 3.35
CA THR A 93 -8.73 -4.26 3.65
C THR A 93 -8.78 -3.27 2.49
N ALA A 94 -8.51 -3.72 1.27
CA ALA A 94 -8.64 -2.88 0.09
C ALA A 94 -10.08 -2.40 -0.14
N SER A 95 -11.08 -3.24 0.14
CA SER A 95 -12.49 -2.85 0.10
C SER A 95 -12.79 -1.74 1.11
N ALA A 96 -12.29 -1.86 2.35
CA ALA A 96 -12.47 -0.84 3.37
C ALA A 96 -11.89 0.52 2.93
N MET A 97 -10.69 0.54 2.36
CA MET A 97 -10.05 1.77 1.86
C MET A 97 -10.76 2.37 0.65
N ASN A 98 -11.28 1.54 -0.28
CA ASN A 98 -11.87 2.02 -1.53
C ASN A 98 -13.36 2.37 -1.44
N THR A 99 -14.08 1.84 -0.44
CA THR A 99 -15.55 2.02 -0.32
C THR A 99 -16.00 2.66 1.00
N GLY A 100 -15.11 2.72 2.00
CA GLY A 100 -15.47 3.13 3.35
C GLY A 100 -16.32 2.08 4.11
N ILE A 101 -16.40 0.86 3.61
CA ILE A 101 -17.22 -0.22 4.21
C ILE A 101 -16.36 -1.47 4.39
N LYS A 102 -16.37 -2.05 5.60
CA LYS A 102 -15.74 -3.34 5.85
C LYS A 102 -16.55 -4.48 5.22
N THR A 103 -15.83 -5.49 4.74
CA THR A 103 -16.40 -6.74 4.23
C THR A 103 -15.74 -7.97 4.87
N GLN A 104 -16.05 -9.15 4.40
CA GLN A 104 -15.51 -10.42 4.86
C GLN A 104 -14.24 -10.80 4.09
N ILE A 105 -13.46 -11.73 4.64
CA ILE A 105 -12.28 -12.33 3.97
C ILE A 105 -12.65 -12.78 2.55
N GLY A 106 -11.77 -12.49 1.60
CA GLY A 106 -11.88 -12.92 0.21
C GLY A 106 -12.85 -12.11 -0.65
N LYS A 107 -13.62 -11.19 -0.08
CA LYS A 107 -14.60 -10.40 -0.83
C LYS A 107 -14.05 -9.04 -1.24
N ILE A 108 -14.32 -8.62 -2.47
CA ILE A 108 -13.90 -7.33 -3.02
C ILE A 108 -15.11 -6.42 -3.23
N ASN A 109 -15.16 -5.29 -2.51
CA ASN A 109 -16.17 -4.22 -2.66
C ASN A 109 -17.62 -4.71 -2.66
N VAL A 110 -17.95 -5.63 -1.77
CA VAL A 110 -19.30 -6.16 -1.59
C VAL A 110 -19.71 -6.08 -0.13
N THR A 111 -21.00 -5.94 0.14
CA THR A 111 -21.51 -5.93 1.50
C THR A 111 -21.42 -7.31 2.13
N ALA A 112 -21.37 -7.38 3.46
CA ALA A 112 -21.25 -8.64 4.20
C ALA A 112 -22.37 -9.64 3.89
N ASN A 113 -23.58 -9.17 3.62
CA ASN A 113 -24.75 -10.00 3.34
C ASN A 113 -24.86 -10.44 1.87
N ASP A 114 -23.99 -9.95 1.01
CA ASP A 114 -23.97 -10.32 -0.40
C ASP A 114 -23.10 -11.57 -0.62
N ASN A 115 -23.77 -12.70 -0.80
CA ASN A 115 -23.12 -13.99 -1.09
C ASN A 115 -22.88 -14.21 -2.59
N LEU A 116 -23.38 -13.32 -3.45
CA LEU A 116 -23.20 -13.38 -4.90
C LEU A 116 -22.21 -12.34 -5.40
N GLY A 117 -21.70 -11.46 -4.51
CA GLY A 117 -20.61 -10.55 -4.83
C GLY A 117 -20.98 -9.38 -5.71
N GLY A 118 -22.17 -8.83 -5.55
CA GLY A 118 -22.61 -7.68 -6.35
C GLY A 118 -22.92 -8.02 -7.80
N CYS A 119 -22.90 -9.30 -8.17
CA CYS A 119 -23.22 -9.73 -9.53
C CYS A 119 -24.70 -9.43 -9.85
N GLY A 120 -24.93 -8.46 -10.72
CA GLY A 120 -26.27 -8.00 -11.05
C GLY A 120 -26.95 -7.22 -9.93
N ASP A 121 -26.33 -6.99 -8.79
CA ASP A 121 -26.90 -6.23 -7.69
C ASP A 121 -26.53 -4.74 -7.81
N ARG A 122 -27.56 -3.88 -7.68
CA ARG A 122 -27.42 -2.42 -7.66
C ARG A 122 -26.96 -1.91 -6.29
N SER A 123 -26.82 -2.78 -5.31
CA SER A 123 -26.43 -2.45 -3.93
C SER A 123 -24.92 -2.50 -3.68
N ALA A 124 -24.10 -2.71 -4.70
CA ALA A 124 -22.64 -2.70 -4.55
C ALA A 124 -22.17 -1.34 -4.03
N PRO A 125 -21.25 -1.35 -3.04
CA PRO A 125 -20.70 -0.10 -2.49
C PRO A 125 -20.04 0.77 -3.57
N VAL A 126 -20.24 2.08 -3.49
CA VAL A 126 -19.61 3.06 -4.38
C VAL A 126 -18.12 3.14 -4.05
N LYS A 127 -17.27 3.05 -5.05
CA LYS A 127 -15.80 3.14 -4.91
C LYS A 127 -15.30 4.59 -5.05
N ILE A 128 -14.13 4.89 -4.50
CA ILE A 128 -13.43 6.15 -4.76
C ILE A 128 -13.33 6.41 -6.27
N ALA A 129 -12.98 5.39 -7.05
CA ALA A 129 -12.84 5.50 -8.51
C ALA A 129 -14.14 5.94 -9.18
N ASP A 130 -15.31 5.43 -8.74
CA ASP A 130 -16.61 5.82 -9.30
C ASP A 130 -16.91 7.30 -9.05
N LEU A 131 -16.67 7.78 -7.81
CA LEU A 131 -16.86 9.18 -7.44
C LEU A 131 -15.88 10.09 -8.18
N ALA A 132 -14.62 9.68 -8.29
CA ALA A 132 -13.59 10.43 -8.99
C ALA A 132 -13.90 10.56 -10.49
N GLN A 133 -14.31 9.48 -11.14
CA GLN A 133 -14.74 9.50 -12.55
C GLN A 133 -15.99 10.37 -12.76
N ALA A 134 -16.98 10.28 -11.88
CA ALA A 134 -18.17 11.14 -11.94
C ALA A 134 -17.81 12.63 -11.81
N ALA A 135 -16.75 12.96 -11.09
CA ALA A 135 -16.19 14.31 -10.97
C ALA A 135 -15.23 14.68 -12.12
N GLY A 136 -15.02 13.81 -13.09
CA GLY A 136 -14.14 14.04 -14.25
C GLY A 136 -12.65 13.82 -13.99
N LEU A 137 -12.26 13.25 -12.84
CA LEU A 137 -10.87 12.93 -12.55
C LEU A 137 -10.42 11.65 -13.27
N SER A 138 -9.13 11.57 -13.52
CA SER A 138 -8.49 10.37 -14.09
C SER A 138 -8.14 9.35 -13.02
N ILE A 139 -8.16 8.05 -13.39
CA ILE A 139 -7.85 6.93 -12.50
C ILE A 139 -6.56 6.25 -12.96
N GLY A 140 -5.60 6.12 -12.03
CA GLY A 140 -4.38 5.34 -12.20
C GLY A 140 -4.33 4.17 -11.22
N ILE A 141 -3.82 3.02 -11.67
CA ILE A 141 -3.66 1.80 -10.87
C ILE A 141 -2.31 1.16 -11.18
N ILE A 142 -1.48 1.03 -10.17
CA ILE A 142 -0.15 0.41 -10.29
C ILE A 142 -0.01 -0.67 -9.24
N SER A 143 0.56 -1.81 -9.64
CA SER A 143 0.91 -2.86 -8.70
C SER A 143 2.12 -3.67 -9.17
N THR A 144 2.95 -4.11 -8.24
CA THR A 144 3.95 -5.14 -8.51
C THR A 144 3.36 -6.56 -8.43
N ALA A 145 2.09 -6.71 -8.02
CA ALA A 145 1.31 -7.94 -8.13
C ALA A 145 0.64 -8.08 -9.51
N ARG A 146 -0.25 -9.07 -9.67
CA ARG A 146 -1.18 -9.12 -10.80
C ARG A 146 -2.19 -7.98 -10.66
N ILE A 147 -2.51 -7.31 -11.75
CA ILE A 147 -3.47 -6.20 -11.72
C ILE A 147 -4.90 -6.65 -11.40
N THR A 148 -5.15 -7.96 -11.45
CA THR A 148 -6.38 -8.60 -11.03
C THR A 148 -6.34 -9.12 -9.58
N HIS A 149 -5.20 -8.97 -8.87
CA HIS A 149 -5.10 -9.30 -7.44
C HIS A 149 -5.97 -8.36 -6.61
N ALA A 150 -6.26 -8.74 -5.37
CA ALA A 150 -7.30 -8.11 -4.55
C ALA A 150 -7.15 -6.58 -4.42
N THR A 151 -5.96 -6.08 -4.08
CA THR A 151 -5.73 -4.65 -3.82
C THR A 151 -5.95 -3.77 -5.04
N PRO A 152 -5.32 -4.03 -6.22
CA PRO A 152 -5.60 -3.25 -7.40
C PRO A 152 -7.02 -3.48 -7.94
N ALA A 153 -7.57 -4.70 -7.81
CA ALA A 153 -8.93 -4.99 -8.26
C ALA A 153 -9.99 -4.21 -7.47
N ALA A 154 -9.76 -3.94 -6.18
CA ALA A 154 -10.69 -3.15 -5.38
C ALA A 154 -10.83 -1.68 -5.86
N VAL A 155 -9.89 -1.17 -6.63
CA VAL A 155 -10.04 0.18 -7.21
C VAL A 155 -11.15 0.21 -8.27
N TYR A 156 -11.30 -0.87 -9.07
CA TYR A 156 -12.19 -0.87 -10.23
C TYR A 156 -13.32 -1.91 -10.18
N GLY A 157 -13.15 -3.01 -9.45
CA GLY A 157 -14.01 -4.19 -9.55
C GLY A 157 -14.81 -4.51 -8.29
N HIS A 158 -15.67 -5.52 -8.43
CA HIS A 158 -16.44 -6.15 -7.38
C HIS A 158 -16.36 -7.68 -7.55
N ALA A 159 -16.19 -8.44 -6.47
CA ALA A 159 -16.21 -9.89 -6.55
C ALA A 159 -16.64 -10.53 -5.22
N ALA A 160 -17.41 -11.62 -5.28
CA ALA A 160 -17.73 -12.47 -4.15
C ALA A 160 -16.51 -13.24 -3.65
N ASP A 161 -15.57 -13.49 -4.54
CA ASP A 161 -14.30 -14.15 -4.26
C ASP A 161 -13.17 -13.45 -5.02
N ARG A 162 -12.11 -13.07 -4.32
CA ARG A 162 -10.90 -12.45 -4.88
C ARG A 162 -10.22 -13.31 -5.94
N GLY A 163 -10.51 -14.61 -5.94
CA GLY A 163 -10.00 -15.57 -6.92
C GLY A 163 -10.67 -15.45 -8.31
N PHE A 164 -11.77 -14.71 -8.48
CA PHE A 164 -12.44 -14.55 -9.76
C PHE A 164 -11.66 -13.64 -10.72
N GLU A 165 -10.38 -13.93 -10.93
CA GLU A 165 -9.46 -13.12 -11.72
C GLU A 165 -9.71 -13.20 -13.24
N ASN A 166 -10.23 -14.35 -13.75
CA ASN A 166 -10.61 -14.52 -15.15
C ASN A 166 -11.85 -15.42 -15.25
N ASP A 167 -12.41 -15.59 -16.46
CA ASP A 167 -13.64 -16.34 -16.71
C ASP A 167 -13.58 -17.82 -16.28
N THR A 168 -12.40 -18.45 -16.32
CA THR A 168 -12.23 -19.85 -15.89
C THR A 168 -12.19 -20.02 -14.37
N ASP A 169 -11.98 -18.93 -13.64
CA ASP A 169 -11.93 -18.92 -12.18
C ASP A 169 -13.33 -18.76 -11.54
N LEU A 170 -14.35 -18.40 -12.35
CA LEU A 170 -15.74 -18.26 -11.90
C LEU A 170 -16.34 -19.63 -11.58
N ASP A 171 -16.98 -19.75 -10.42
CA ASP A 171 -17.74 -20.94 -10.08
C ASP A 171 -19.11 -20.99 -10.79
N LYS A 172 -19.79 -22.12 -10.72
CA LYS A 172 -21.09 -22.32 -11.38
C LYS A 172 -22.19 -21.38 -10.85
N VAL A 173 -22.07 -20.95 -9.60
CA VAL A 173 -23.04 -20.03 -8.96
C VAL A 173 -22.83 -18.63 -9.51
N ALA A 174 -21.58 -18.19 -9.58
CA ALA A 174 -21.19 -16.92 -10.15
C ALA A 174 -21.57 -16.80 -11.63
N ILE A 175 -21.27 -17.84 -12.43
CA ILE A 175 -21.66 -17.90 -13.87
C ILE A 175 -23.18 -17.79 -14.02
N LYS A 176 -23.95 -18.55 -13.24
CA LYS A 176 -25.41 -18.52 -13.27
C LYS A 176 -25.99 -17.16 -12.86
N ALA A 177 -25.33 -16.47 -11.95
CA ALA A 177 -25.72 -15.12 -11.50
C ALA A 177 -25.33 -14.02 -12.50
N GLY A 178 -24.58 -14.34 -13.57
CA GLY A 178 -24.11 -13.38 -14.56
C GLY A 178 -22.93 -12.55 -14.08
N CYS A 179 -22.12 -13.10 -13.16
CA CYS A 179 -20.91 -12.45 -12.69
C CYS A 179 -19.88 -12.30 -13.81
N THR A 180 -19.15 -11.20 -13.77
CA THR A 180 -18.03 -10.92 -14.68
C THR A 180 -16.73 -11.00 -13.90
N ASP A 181 -15.73 -11.67 -14.46
CA ASP A 181 -14.40 -11.77 -13.86
C ASP A 181 -13.68 -10.41 -13.79
N LEU A 182 -12.70 -10.29 -12.88
CA LEU A 182 -11.99 -9.04 -12.61
C LEU A 182 -11.22 -8.51 -13.82
N ALA A 183 -10.64 -9.38 -14.67
CA ALA A 183 -9.95 -8.92 -15.87
C ALA A 183 -10.91 -8.27 -16.87
N ALA A 184 -12.11 -8.84 -17.06
CA ALA A 184 -13.13 -8.26 -17.94
C ALA A 184 -13.73 -6.97 -17.33
N GLN A 185 -13.91 -6.90 -15.99
CA GLN A 185 -14.35 -5.67 -15.32
C GLN A 185 -13.36 -4.53 -15.52
N LEU A 186 -12.03 -4.80 -15.51
CA LEU A 186 -11.04 -3.76 -15.77
C LEU A 186 -11.22 -3.10 -17.13
N ILE A 187 -11.51 -3.86 -18.19
CA ILE A 187 -11.69 -3.30 -19.52
C ILE A 187 -12.87 -2.31 -19.58
N SER A 188 -13.89 -2.53 -18.78
CA SER A 188 -15.09 -1.68 -18.71
C SER A 188 -15.04 -0.60 -17.62
N SER A 189 -13.97 -0.55 -16.81
CA SER A 189 -13.88 0.33 -15.64
C SER A 189 -13.59 1.80 -15.95
N ASN A 190 -13.25 2.14 -17.21
CA ASN A 190 -12.75 3.46 -17.60
C ASN A 190 -11.48 3.94 -16.85
N ALA A 191 -10.70 3.03 -16.28
CA ALA A 191 -9.39 3.37 -15.73
C ALA A 191 -8.45 3.88 -16.84
N ASN A 192 -7.63 4.88 -16.54
CA ASN A 192 -6.85 5.57 -17.56
C ASN A 192 -5.42 5.05 -17.67
N TYR A 193 -4.81 4.65 -16.55
CA TYR A 193 -3.41 4.24 -16.55
C TYR A 193 -3.22 3.07 -15.61
N VAL A 194 -3.01 1.87 -16.16
CA VAL A 194 -3.02 0.61 -15.41
C VAL A 194 -1.74 -0.16 -15.72
N LEU A 195 -0.89 -0.39 -14.72
CA LEU A 195 0.40 -1.07 -14.88
C LEU A 195 0.60 -2.15 -13.82
N GLY A 196 1.00 -3.35 -14.24
CA GLY A 196 1.33 -4.43 -13.31
C GLY A 196 1.65 -5.77 -13.99
N GLY A 197 1.46 -6.86 -13.25
CA GLY A 197 1.51 -8.21 -13.78
C GLY A 197 0.13 -8.75 -14.17
N GLY A 198 0.04 -10.06 -14.51
CA GLY A 198 -1.23 -10.76 -14.66
C GLY A 198 -1.70 -10.99 -16.08
N ALA A 199 -0.85 -10.84 -17.09
CA ALA A 199 -1.22 -11.02 -18.50
C ALA A 199 -1.93 -12.35 -18.83
N LYS A 200 -1.75 -13.39 -17.99
CA LYS A 200 -2.42 -14.69 -18.16
C LYS A 200 -3.96 -14.61 -18.10
N HIS A 201 -4.51 -13.62 -17.37
CA HIS A 201 -5.95 -13.46 -17.16
C HIS A 201 -6.65 -12.70 -18.31
N PHE A 202 -5.86 -12.03 -19.16
CA PHE A 202 -6.40 -11.13 -20.19
C PHE A 202 -6.55 -11.77 -21.58
N ALA A 203 -5.86 -12.89 -21.88
CA ALA A 203 -5.94 -13.51 -23.20
C ALA A 203 -5.81 -15.05 -23.15
N LYS A 204 -4.62 -15.58 -22.92
CA LYS A 204 -4.26 -16.99 -23.24
C LYS A 204 -4.95 -18.07 -22.40
N LYS A 205 -5.58 -17.74 -21.29
CA LYS A 205 -6.25 -18.70 -20.38
C LYS A 205 -7.76 -18.53 -20.34
N ARG A 206 -8.31 -17.68 -21.18
CA ARG A 206 -9.75 -17.44 -21.23
C ARG A 206 -10.44 -18.52 -22.06
N GLU A 207 -11.58 -19.02 -21.58
CA GLU A 207 -12.44 -19.98 -22.29
C GLU A 207 -13.57 -19.27 -23.06
N ASP A 208 -13.87 -18.01 -22.73
CA ASP A 208 -14.83 -17.17 -23.45
C ASP A 208 -14.33 -16.71 -24.84
N GLY A 209 -13.08 -17.04 -25.19
CA GLY A 209 -12.45 -16.71 -26.47
C GLY A 209 -12.06 -15.25 -26.64
N ARG A 210 -12.20 -14.42 -25.62
CA ARG A 210 -11.84 -13.00 -25.65
C ARG A 210 -10.33 -12.78 -25.51
N ASP A 211 -9.83 -11.78 -26.23
CA ASP A 211 -8.50 -11.18 -26.00
C ASP A 211 -8.72 -9.76 -25.46
N LEU A 212 -8.70 -9.64 -24.13
CA LEU A 212 -8.96 -8.38 -23.44
C LEU A 212 -7.87 -7.33 -23.69
N THR A 213 -6.66 -7.73 -24.08
CA THR A 213 -5.59 -6.78 -24.46
C THR A 213 -5.85 -6.15 -25.82
N ALA A 214 -6.39 -6.96 -26.77
CA ALA A 214 -6.85 -6.47 -28.06
C ALA A 214 -8.11 -5.60 -27.91
N GLU A 215 -9.07 -6.01 -27.06
CA GLU A 215 -10.26 -5.22 -26.75
C GLU A 215 -9.90 -3.86 -26.15
N TRP A 216 -8.97 -3.80 -25.18
CA TRP A 216 -8.44 -2.55 -24.63
C TRP A 216 -7.95 -1.63 -25.74
N SER A 217 -7.09 -2.14 -26.62
CA SER A 217 -6.50 -1.36 -27.72
C SER A 217 -7.53 -0.89 -28.76
N ALA A 218 -8.68 -1.57 -28.85
CA ALA A 218 -9.76 -1.25 -29.76
C ALA A 218 -10.76 -0.21 -29.22
N LEU A 219 -10.72 0.12 -27.92
CA LEU A 219 -11.65 1.07 -27.31
C LEU A 219 -11.56 2.47 -27.93
N SER A 220 -10.35 2.95 -28.24
CA SER A 220 -10.13 4.19 -29.01
C SER A 220 -8.68 4.28 -29.48
N GLN A 221 -8.36 5.29 -30.31
CA GLN A 221 -6.98 5.60 -30.73
C GLN A 221 -6.06 6.03 -29.59
N ASP A 222 -6.64 6.35 -28.42
CA ASP A 222 -5.88 6.75 -27.23
C ASP A 222 -5.60 5.60 -26.28
N HIS A 223 -6.13 4.41 -26.54
CA HIS A 223 -5.86 3.20 -25.75
C HIS A 223 -4.66 2.44 -26.30
N VAL A 224 -3.67 2.20 -25.42
CA VAL A 224 -2.41 1.53 -25.76
C VAL A 224 -2.16 0.37 -24.81
N TYR A 225 -1.78 -0.78 -25.36
CA TYR A 225 -1.28 -1.91 -24.59
C TYR A 225 0.23 -2.01 -24.70
N VAL A 226 0.91 -2.26 -23.57
CA VAL A 226 2.36 -2.50 -23.51
C VAL A 226 2.64 -3.73 -22.64
N ASP A 227 3.66 -4.50 -22.99
CA ASP A 227 4.01 -5.77 -22.33
C ASP A 227 5.45 -5.84 -21.82
N ASN A 228 6.22 -4.77 -21.97
CA ASN A 228 7.61 -4.70 -21.48
C ASN A 228 8.04 -3.26 -21.16
N ALA A 229 9.10 -3.14 -20.34
CA ALA A 229 9.63 -1.85 -19.88
C ALA A 229 10.06 -0.92 -21.02
N ARG A 230 10.60 -1.45 -22.13
CA ARG A 230 11.04 -0.64 -23.28
C ARG A 230 9.85 0.04 -23.95
N GLN A 231 8.76 -0.68 -24.16
CA GLN A 231 7.54 -0.09 -24.75
C GLN A 231 6.99 1.00 -23.83
N LEU A 232 6.93 0.77 -22.49
CA LEU A 232 6.50 1.78 -21.54
C LEU A 232 7.35 3.06 -21.62
N ARG A 233 8.68 2.92 -21.66
CA ARG A 233 9.63 4.05 -21.76
C ARG A 233 9.44 4.86 -23.02
N ASN A 234 9.07 4.22 -24.13
CA ASN A 234 8.87 4.86 -25.43
C ASN A 234 7.51 5.55 -25.57
N LEU A 235 6.57 5.35 -24.62
CA LEU A 235 5.29 6.06 -24.68
C LEU A 235 5.49 7.55 -24.39
N PRO A 236 4.83 8.43 -25.18
CA PRO A 236 4.83 9.85 -24.84
C PRO A 236 4.03 10.09 -23.54
N ALA A 237 4.43 11.09 -22.77
CA ALA A 237 3.71 11.54 -21.58
C ALA A 237 2.50 12.41 -21.98
N THR A 238 1.53 11.85 -22.71
CA THR A 238 0.47 12.63 -23.39
C THR A 238 -0.91 12.05 -23.17
N GLY A 239 -1.36 11.91 -21.93
CA GLY A 239 -2.77 11.61 -21.65
C GLY A 239 -3.37 10.36 -22.32
N LYS A 240 -2.53 9.39 -22.75
CA LYS A 240 -3.00 8.11 -23.30
C LYS A 240 -3.61 7.23 -22.21
N ASN A 241 -4.58 6.40 -22.57
CA ASN A 241 -5.05 5.31 -21.73
C ASN A 241 -4.12 4.11 -21.92
N VAL A 242 -3.46 3.67 -20.86
CA VAL A 242 -2.43 2.64 -20.96
C VAL A 242 -2.78 1.44 -20.10
N LEU A 243 -2.73 0.25 -20.70
CA LEU A 243 -2.70 -1.03 -20.01
C LEU A 243 -1.31 -1.64 -20.21
N GLY A 244 -0.54 -1.80 -19.14
CA GLY A 244 0.76 -2.43 -19.15
C GLY A 244 0.78 -3.70 -18.31
N LEU A 245 1.00 -4.86 -18.95
CA LEU A 245 1.05 -6.16 -18.27
C LEU A 245 2.39 -6.82 -18.55
N PHE A 246 3.34 -6.66 -17.62
CA PHE A 246 4.76 -6.97 -17.86
C PHE A 246 5.12 -8.43 -17.62
N THR A 247 4.25 -9.20 -16.93
CA THR A 247 4.47 -10.61 -16.61
C THR A 247 3.18 -11.42 -16.71
N LYS A 248 3.33 -12.73 -16.84
CA LYS A 248 2.16 -13.65 -16.85
C LYS A 248 1.40 -13.68 -15.53
N SER A 249 2.13 -13.58 -14.40
CA SER A 249 1.59 -13.60 -13.05
C SER A 249 2.05 -12.32 -12.31
N HIS A 250 2.44 -12.42 -11.03
CA HIS A 250 3.05 -11.29 -10.33
C HIS A 250 4.36 -10.86 -10.99
N MET A 251 4.73 -9.62 -10.87
CA MET A 251 6.05 -9.12 -11.28
C MET A 251 7.16 -9.76 -10.44
N ALA A 252 8.38 -9.70 -10.91
CA ALA A 252 9.53 -10.18 -10.15
C ALA A 252 9.69 -9.39 -8.84
N PHE A 253 10.27 -10.04 -7.81
CA PHE A 253 10.79 -9.30 -6.66
C PHE A 253 11.89 -8.34 -7.12
N GLU A 254 11.98 -7.16 -6.50
CA GLU A 254 12.97 -6.14 -6.87
C GLU A 254 14.39 -6.71 -6.89
N ALA A 255 14.73 -7.56 -5.91
CA ALA A 255 16.04 -8.23 -5.81
C ALA A 255 16.45 -9.09 -7.02
N GLY A 256 15.51 -9.41 -7.91
CA GLY A 256 15.75 -10.26 -9.10
C GLY A 256 15.17 -9.71 -10.40
N ARG A 257 14.67 -8.49 -10.39
CA ARG A 257 13.99 -7.87 -11.52
C ARG A 257 14.97 -7.60 -12.68
N ASP A 258 14.53 -7.91 -13.90
CA ASP A 258 15.24 -7.59 -15.15
C ASP A 258 14.72 -6.25 -15.69
N ASN A 259 15.51 -5.20 -15.55
CA ASN A 259 15.18 -3.83 -15.96
C ASN A 259 14.82 -3.67 -17.45
N ASN A 260 15.18 -4.62 -18.31
CA ASN A 260 14.83 -4.59 -19.73
C ASN A 260 13.42 -5.16 -19.99
N LYS A 261 12.94 -6.01 -19.11
CA LYS A 261 11.63 -6.67 -19.23
C LYS A 261 10.57 -5.99 -18.39
N GLU A 262 10.88 -5.74 -17.13
CA GLU A 262 9.94 -5.23 -16.15
C GLU A 262 10.38 -3.85 -15.64
N PRO A 263 9.51 -2.82 -15.69
CA PRO A 263 9.80 -1.53 -15.07
C PRO A 263 9.85 -1.67 -13.54
N SER A 264 10.55 -0.78 -12.84
CA SER A 264 10.46 -0.68 -11.38
C SER A 264 9.13 -0.05 -10.96
N ILE A 265 8.75 -0.22 -9.68
CA ILE A 265 7.58 0.46 -9.13
C ILE A 265 7.75 2.00 -9.23
N SER A 266 8.95 2.54 -9.00
CA SER A 266 9.24 3.97 -9.18
C SER A 266 9.05 4.42 -10.62
N GLU A 267 9.52 3.64 -11.60
CA GLU A 267 9.35 3.95 -13.02
C GLU A 267 7.87 3.91 -13.44
N MET A 268 7.12 2.91 -12.97
CA MET A 268 5.67 2.82 -13.23
C MET A 268 4.93 4.03 -12.65
N THR A 269 5.27 4.42 -11.43
CA THR A 269 4.65 5.56 -10.73
C THR A 269 4.98 6.88 -11.42
N GLU A 270 6.25 7.10 -11.79
CA GLU A 270 6.67 8.29 -12.54
C GLU A 270 5.90 8.45 -13.85
N ARG A 271 5.81 7.36 -14.64
CA ARG A 271 5.10 7.37 -15.91
C ARG A 271 3.61 7.62 -15.74
N ALA A 272 2.99 7.08 -14.68
CA ALA A 272 1.59 7.37 -14.36
C ALA A 272 1.38 8.83 -13.99
N ILE A 273 2.19 9.39 -13.09
CA ILE A 273 2.10 10.80 -12.68
C ILE A 273 2.27 11.72 -13.90
N GLN A 274 3.27 11.49 -14.74
CA GLN A 274 3.50 12.29 -15.96
C GLN A 274 2.29 12.25 -16.90
N ASN A 275 1.73 11.05 -17.16
CA ASN A 275 0.59 10.89 -18.05
C ASN A 275 -0.71 11.48 -17.49
N LEU A 276 -1.01 11.22 -16.21
CA LEU A 276 -2.24 11.70 -15.57
C LEU A 276 -2.21 13.21 -15.36
N SER A 277 -1.06 13.78 -15.02
CA SER A 277 -0.89 15.24 -14.88
C SER A 277 -1.06 15.99 -16.22
N ALA A 278 -0.72 15.35 -17.34
CA ALA A 278 -0.89 15.93 -18.66
C ALA A 278 -2.37 16.11 -19.08
N ARG A 279 -3.32 15.53 -18.35
CA ARG A 279 -4.77 15.63 -18.63
C ARG A 279 -5.44 16.87 -18.04
N ASP A 280 -4.77 17.59 -17.14
CA ASP A 280 -5.26 18.78 -16.45
C ASP A 280 -6.55 18.64 -15.62
N THR A 281 -7.14 17.45 -15.54
CA THR A 281 -8.39 17.19 -14.80
C THR A 281 -8.18 16.87 -13.32
N GLY A 282 -6.95 16.55 -12.90
CA GLY A 282 -6.65 15.90 -11.63
C GLY A 282 -6.84 14.39 -11.68
N TYR A 283 -6.39 13.68 -10.63
CA TYR A 283 -6.42 12.22 -10.64
C TYR A 283 -6.46 11.61 -9.23
N PHE A 284 -6.96 10.38 -9.18
CA PHE A 284 -6.72 9.41 -8.12
C PHE A 284 -5.79 8.33 -8.66
N LEU A 285 -4.65 8.13 -8.01
CA LEU A 285 -3.65 7.11 -8.35
C LEU A 285 -3.43 6.19 -7.16
N MET A 286 -3.68 4.89 -7.32
CA MET A 286 -3.28 3.88 -6.35
C MET A 286 -1.99 3.20 -6.82
N VAL A 287 -1.02 3.05 -5.91
CA VAL A 287 0.29 2.41 -6.14
C VAL A 287 0.50 1.35 -5.08
N GLU A 288 0.60 0.09 -5.50
CA GLU A 288 0.78 -1.04 -4.60
C GLU A 288 2.18 -1.68 -4.73
N GLY A 289 2.85 -1.82 -3.58
CA GLY A 289 4.02 -2.68 -3.42
C GLY A 289 3.61 -4.11 -3.06
N GLY A 290 2.90 -4.79 -3.96
CA GLY A 290 2.27 -6.10 -3.67
C GLY A 290 3.25 -7.26 -3.49
N ARG A 291 4.55 -7.08 -3.80
CA ARG A 291 5.53 -8.15 -3.62
C ARG A 291 6.12 -8.21 -2.21
N ILE A 292 5.90 -7.19 -1.38
CA ILE A 292 6.32 -7.18 0.03
C ILE A 292 5.63 -8.34 0.76
N ASP A 293 4.30 -8.43 0.67
CA ASP A 293 3.47 -9.49 1.23
C ASP A 293 3.94 -10.90 0.79
N HIS A 294 4.09 -11.09 -0.52
CA HIS A 294 4.52 -12.38 -1.05
C HIS A 294 5.90 -12.83 -0.55
N ALA A 295 6.79 -11.88 -0.23
CA ALA A 295 8.09 -12.19 0.34
C ALA A 295 7.94 -12.61 1.81
N HIS A 296 7.05 -11.95 2.57
CA HIS A 296 6.75 -12.32 3.95
C HIS A 296 6.10 -13.70 4.04
N HIS A 297 5.13 -14.02 3.19
CA HIS A 297 4.54 -15.36 3.11
C HIS A 297 5.56 -16.48 2.90
N GLY A 298 6.64 -16.18 2.16
CA GLY A 298 7.77 -17.09 1.99
C GLY A 298 8.82 -17.00 3.10
N THR A 299 8.61 -16.25 4.17
CA THR A 299 9.58 -15.91 5.22
C THR A 299 10.92 -15.36 4.70
N ASN A 300 10.92 -14.70 3.55
CA ASN A 300 12.12 -14.16 2.92
C ASN A 300 12.28 -12.66 3.22
N ALA A 301 12.90 -12.34 4.35
CA ALA A 301 13.11 -10.95 4.76
C ALA A 301 13.94 -10.14 3.75
N TYR A 302 14.97 -10.73 3.12
CA TYR A 302 15.77 -10.00 2.14
C TYR A 302 14.91 -9.42 1.01
N ARG A 303 13.99 -10.22 0.45
CA ARG A 303 13.09 -9.78 -0.61
C ARG A 303 12.05 -8.79 -0.10
N ALA A 304 11.47 -9.03 1.08
CA ALA A 304 10.52 -8.11 1.69
C ALA A 304 11.15 -6.71 1.89
N LEU A 305 12.36 -6.65 2.42
CA LEU A 305 13.06 -5.39 2.66
C LEU A 305 13.50 -4.70 1.37
N THR A 306 13.96 -5.44 0.35
CA THR A 306 14.33 -4.83 -0.94
C THR A 306 13.11 -4.28 -1.68
N ASP A 307 11.96 -4.97 -1.63
CA ASP A 307 10.71 -4.48 -2.23
C ASP A 307 10.13 -3.28 -1.43
N THR A 308 10.29 -3.26 -0.09
CA THR A 308 9.90 -2.10 0.74
C THR A 308 10.77 -0.87 0.45
N VAL A 309 12.08 -1.03 0.27
CA VAL A 309 12.96 0.08 -0.11
C VAL A 309 12.59 0.62 -1.49
N ALA A 310 12.38 -0.26 -2.48
CA ALA A 310 11.93 0.15 -3.81
C ALA A 310 10.57 0.89 -3.78
N PHE A 311 9.67 0.48 -2.88
CA PHE A 311 8.41 1.18 -2.63
C PHE A 311 8.65 2.58 -2.03
N ALA A 312 9.56 2.71 -1.05
CA ALA A 312 9.93 4.01 -0.47
C ALA A 312 10.58 4.94 -1.51
N ASP A 313 11.39 4.40 -2.43
CA ASP A 313 11.95 5.15 -3.56
C ASP A 313 10.86 5.66 -4.51
N ALA A 314 9.78 4.88 -4.72
CA ALA A 314 8.65 5.33 -5.53
C ALA A 314 7.85 6.46 -4.83
N VAL A 315 7.73 6.42 -3.51
CA VAL A 315 7.16 7.53 -2.73
C VAL A 315 8.03 8.78 -2.84
N GLU A 316 9.36 8.65 -2.68
CA GLU A 316 10.28 9.78 -2.83
C GLU A 316 10.18 10.42 -4.22
N MET A 317 10.13 9.60 -5.26
CA MET A 317 9.94 10.08 -6.62
C MET A 317 8.61 10.84 -6.77
N ALA A 318 7.51 10.34 -6.21
CA ALA A 318 6.21 11.01 -6.27
C ALA A 318 6.23 12.35 -5.53
N VAL A 319 6.84 12.43 -4.34
CA VAL A 319 7.01 13.68 -3.59
C VAL A 319 7.80 14.70 -4.40
N ASN A 320 8.90 14.27 -5.05
CA ASN A 320 9.78 15.17 -5.79
C ASN A 320 9.20 15.64 -7.14
N THR A 321 8.19 14.96 -7.68
CA THR A 321 7.64 15.22 -9.02
C THR A 321 6.24 15.81 -9.02
N THR A 322 5.59 15.91 -7.85
CA THR A 322 4.25 16.50 -7.71
C THR A 322 4.27 17.84 -6.99
N ASP A 323 3.24 18.63 -7.20
CA ASP A 323 3.05 19.92 -6.52
C ASP A 323 2.48 19.67 -5.11
N PRO A 324 3.22 19.95 -4.03
CA PRO A 324 2.78 19.69 -2.67
C PRO A 324 1.55 20.51 -2.24
N GLU A 325 1.25 21.62 -2.92
CA GLU A 325 0.07 22.43 -2.66
C GLU A 325 -1.20 21.85 -3.33
N LYS A 326 -1.05 20.85 -4.20
CA LYS A 326 -2.14 20.28 -5.00
C LYS A 326 -2.29 18.77 -4.86
N THR A 327 -1.32 18.09 -4.27
CA THR A 327 -1.30 16.63 -4.23
C THR A 327 -1.28 16.13 -2.79
N LEU A 328 -2.32 15.40 -2.40
CA LEU A 328 -2.30 14.60 -1.18
C LEU A 328 -1.61 13.27 -1.47
N ILE A 329 -0.59 12.96 -0.68
CA ILE A 329 0.08 11.65 -0.72
C ILE A 329 -0.19 10.92 0.60
N LEU A 330 -0.75 9.74 0.50
CA LEU A 330 -1.02 8.80 1.59
C LEU A 330 -0.15 7.56 1.41
N VAL A 331 0.50 7.09 2.47
CA VAL A 331 1.31 5.87 2.46
C VAL A 331 0.89 5.00 3.62
N THR A 332 0.42 3.78 3.34
CA THR A 332 -0.03 2.84 4.37
C THR A 332 0.31 1.40 4.00
N ALA A 333 0.04 0.49 4.93
CA ALA A 333 -0.11 -0.93 4.64
C ALA A 333 -1.60 -1.29 4.65
N ASP A 334 -1.97 -2.38 4.02
CA ASP A 334 -3.32 -2.95 4.11
C ASP A 334 -3.46 -3.83 5.36
N HIS A 335 -2.42 -4.56 5.74
CA HIS A 335 -2.26 -5.34 6.98
C HIS A 335 -0.77 -5.50 7.33
N SER A 336 -0.47 -6.24 8.38
CA SER A 336 0.88 -6.63 8.79
C SER A 336 1.12 -8.12 8.58
N HIS A 337 2.35 -8.57 8.85
CA HIS A 337 2.80 -9.96 8.91
C HIS A 337 3.35 -10.31 10.29
N VAL A 338 3.44 -11.59 10.62
CA VAL A 338 4.00 -12.07 11.90
C VAL A 338 5.52 -11.95 11.93
N PHE A 339 6.05 -10.87 11.39
CA PHE A 339 7.46 -10.53 11.24
C PHE A 339 7.99 -9.78 12.45
N THR A 340 9.15 -10.17 12.97
CA THR A 340 9.69 -9.63 14.21
C THR A 340 11.17 -9.24 14.10
N ILE A 341 11.56 -8.24 14.90
CA ILE A 341 12.95 -7.85 15.18
C ILE A 341 13.19 -8.18 16.64
N ALA A 342 14.16 -9.05 16.97
CA ALA A 342 14.34 -9.55 18.32
C ALA A 342 15.80 -9.86 18.66
N GLY A 343 16.06 -10.25 19.94
CA GLY A 343 17.32 -10.86 20.36
C GLY A 343 18.35 -9.93 20.99
N TYR A 344 18.06 -8.65 21.19
CA TYR A 344 18.98 -7.66 21.75
C TYR A 344 20.31 -7.53 20.96
N PRO A 345 20.28 -7.42 19.61
CA PRO A 345 21.50 -7.16 18.85
C PRO A 345 22.08 -5.80 19.25
N ALA A 346 23.41 -5.67 19.19
CA ALA A 346 24.05 -4.38 19.33
C ALA A 346 23.59 -3.42 18.24
N ARG A 347 23.61 -2.12 18.52
CA ARG A 347 23.36 -1.09 17.50
C ARG A 347 24.31 -1.28 16.32
N GLY A 348 23.82 -1.07 15.10
CA GLY A 348 24.55 -1.31 13.86
C GLY A 348 24.77 -2.80 13.51
N ASN A 349 24.16 -3.72 14.27
CA ASN A 349 24.18 -5.14 13.89
C ASN A 349 23.52 -5.30 12.51
N PRO A 350 24.15 -6.03 11.57
CA PRO A 350 23.50 -6.28 10.27
C PRO A 350 22.08 -6.81 10.46
N ILE A 351 21.09 -6.10 9.94
CA ILE A 351 19.68 -6.44 10.20
C ILE A 351 19.31 -7.84 9.68
N LEU A 352 19.89 -8.26 8.56
CA LEU A 352 19.76 -9.62 8.02
C LEU A 352 20.74 -10.62 8.70
N GLY A 353 21.49 -10.19 9.73
CA GLY A 353 22.56 -10.97 10.35
C GLY A 353 22.10 -11.82 11.54
N LEU A 354 23.06 -12.56 12.06
CA LEU A 354 22.96 -13.19 13.37
C LEU A 354 22.96 -12.11 14.47
N VAL A 355 22.29 -12.39 15.59
CA VAL A 355 22.32 -11.51 16.76
C VAL A 355 23.74 -11.47 17.34
N LYS A 356 24.36 -10.29 17.35
CA LYS A 356 25.64 -10.04 18.00
C LYS A 356 25.47 -9.04 19.14
N LYS A 357 26.03 -9.36 20.29
CA LYS A 357 26.06 -8.50 21.48
C LYS A 357 27.10 -7.38 21.30
N GLU A 358 27.05 -6.35 22.16
CA GLU A 358 28.03 -5.24 22.17
C GLU A 358 29.49 -5.68 22.20
N ASN A 359 29.80 -6.82 22.81
CA ASN A 359 31.13 -7.38 22.86
C ASN A 359 31.54 -8.17 21.61
N GLY A 360 30.73 -8.11 20.53
CA GLY A 360 30.92 -8.80 19.24
C GLY A 360 30.64 -10.30 19.28
N LYS A 361 30.26 -10.88 20.42
CA LYS A 361 29.94 -12.30 20.51
C LYS A 361 28.55 -12.58 19.93
N THR A 362 28.44 -13.61 19.08
CA THR A 362 27.15 -14.11 18.59
C THR A 362 26.33 -14.65 19.77
N ALA A 363 25.08 -14.20 19.88
CA ALA A 363 24.12 -14.74 20.84
C ALA A 363 23.74 -16.18 20.43
N LYS A 364 23.34 -16.95 21.42
CA LYS A 364 22.95 -18.35 21.25
C LYS A 364 21.62 -18.60 21.92
N ASP A 365 20.82 -19.45 21.33
CA ASP A 365 19.60 -19.99 21.91
C ASP A 365 19.88 -20.99 23.06
N ALA A 366 18.83 -21.60 23.59
CA ALA A 366 18.95 -22.56 24.71
C ALA A 366 19.75 -23.83 24.33
N ASP A 367 19.79 -24.19 23.06
CA ASP A 367 20.53 -25.34 22.54
C ASP A 367 21.96 -24.98 22.12
N GLY A 368 22.38 -23.74 22.37
CA GLY A 368 23.72 -23.27 22.06
C GLY A 368 23.95 -22.90 20.60
N LYS A 369 22.91 -22.79 19.79
CA LYS A 369 22.96 -22.44 18.37
C LYS A 369 22.78 -20.93 18.14
N PRO A 370 23.42 -20.33 17.12
CA PRO A 370 23.20 -18.95 16.76
C PRO A 370 21.80 -18.77 16.14
N TYR A 371 21.22 -17.56 16.28
CA TYR A 371 19.93 -17.20 15.70
C TYR A 371 19.96 -15.81 15.09
N THR A 372 18.99 -15.52 14.21
CA THR A 372 18.90 -14.26 13.44
C THR A 372 18.17 -13.16 14.21
N THR A 373 18.47 -11.90 13.88
CA THR A 373 17.75 -10.72 14.40
C THR A 373 16.29 -10.72 13.92
N LEU A 374 16.08 -11.10 12.66
CA LEU A 374 14.76 -11.18 12.05
C LEU A 374 14.20 -12.60 12.13
N GLY A 375 12.91 -12.71 12.39
CA GLY A 375 12.20 -13.97 12.44
C GLY A 375 10.71 -13.80 12.20
N TYR A 376 9.99 -14.92 12.14
CA TYR A 376 8.55 -14.97 11.99
C TYR A 376 7.91 -15.82 13.08
N GLN A 377 6.71 -15.48 13.52
CA GLN A 377 5.99 -16.31 14.49
C GLN A 377 5.61 -17.67 13.90
N ASN A 378 5.26 -17.72 12.62
CA ASN A 378 4.94 -18.95 11.89
C ASN A 378 5.48 -18.88 10.45
N GLY A 379 5.49 -20.01 9.75
CA GLY A 379 5.89 -20.07 8.36
C GLY A 379 6.63 -21.35 7.98
N PRO A 380 7.13 -21.42 6.73
CA PRO A 380 7.68 -22.65 6.17
C PRO A 380 9.07 -23.03 6.70
N ASN A 381 9.84 -22.09 7.24
CA ASN A 381 11.20 -22.37 7.71
C ASN A 381 11.25 -22.60 9.22
N PHE A 382 10.50 -23.58 9.69
CA PHE A 382 10.63 -24.06 11.07
C PHE A 382 11.97 -24.78 11.23
N ARG A 383 12.79 -24.33 12.18
CA ARG A 383 14.12 -24.86 12.40
C ARG A 383 14.12 -25.92 13.50
N ASP A 384 14.48 -27.15 13.15
CA ASP A 384 14.65 -28.24 14.08
C ASP A 384 15.98 -28.15 14.85
N ALA A 385 16.03 -28.84 16.01
CA ALA A 385 17.20 -28.88 16.86
C ALA A 385 18.46 -29.45 16.16
N ASP A 386 18.26 -30.29 15.15
CA ASP A 386 19.35 -30.92 14.42
C ASP A 386 19.88 -30.16 13.21
N ASP A 387 19.26 -28.98 12.90
CA ASP A 387 19.72 -28.16 11.79
C ASP A 387 21.15 -27.66 11.96
N ASP A 388 21.87 -27.51 10.85
CA ASP A 388 23.23 -26.98 10.83
C ASP A 388 23.30 -25.58 11.43
N ALA A 389 24.43 -25.25 12.05
CA ALA A 389 24.65 -23.93 12.61
C ALA A 389 24.62 -22.84 11.53
N LEU A 390 23.84 -21.77 11.76
CA LEU A 390 23.76 -20.62 10.87
C LEU A 390 25.09 -19.82 10.89
N THR A 391 25.40 -19.20 9.75
CA THR A 391 26.53 -18.27 9.60
C THR A 391 26.04 -16.96 9.02
N ASP A 392 26.75 -15.85 9.27
CA ASP A 392 26.42 -14.52 8.72
C ASP A 392 26.28 -14.58 7.19
N LYS A 393 27.10 -15.35 6.48
CA LYS A 393 27.03 -15.49 5.03
C LYS A 393 25.73 -16.16 4.56
N VAL A 394 25.26 -17.17 5.28
CA VAL A 394 24.03 -17.91 4.94
C VAL A 394 22.82 -17.00 5.15
N VAL A 395 22.71 -16.38 6.32
CA VAL A 395 21.52 -15.59 6.70
C VAL A 395 21.38 -14.27 5.93
N ALA A 396 22.48 -13.71 5.41
CA ALA A 396 22.48 -12.53 4.55
C ALA A 396 22.14 -12.84 3.07
N GLY A 397 21.96 -14.11 2.73
CA GLY A 397 21.71 -14.55 1.35
C GLY A 397 20.30 -14.18 0.88
N LYS A 398 20.17 -13.69 -0.37
CA LYS A 398 18.89 -13.27 -0.97
C LYS A 398 17.80 -14.35 -1.02
N ASN A 399 18.16 -15.62 -0.89
CA ASN A 399 17.24 -16.75 -0.90
C ASN A 399 17.08 -17.39 0.50
N TYR A 400 17.69 -16.80 1.53
CA TYR A 400 17.53 -17.31 2.88
C TYR A 400 16.09 -17.08 3.37
N LEU A 401 15.50 -18.12 3.95
CA LEU A 401 14.20 -18.04 4.61
C LEU A 401 14.45 -17.86 6.11
N GLN A 402 13.85 -16.83 6.70
CA GLN A 402 14.02 -16.55 8.13
C GLN A 402 13.35 -17.63 8.97
N GLN A 403 13.87 -17.83 10.18
CA GLN A 403 13.33 -18.81 11.12
C GLN A 403 11.89 -18.48 11.49
N SER A 404 11.05 -19.52 11.58
CA SER A 404 9.67 -19.44 12.08
C SER A 404 9.49 -20.28 13.34
N GLY A 405 8.58 -19.83 14.24
CA GLY A 405 8.30 -20.50 15.51
C GLY A 405 7.26 -21.62 15.40
N VAL A 406 6.31 -21.51 14.46
CA VAL A 406 5.29 -22.51 14.18
C VAL A 406 5.39 -22.92 12.72
N HIS A 407 5.48 -24.24 12.46
CA HIS A 407 5.59 -24.75 11.11
C HIS A 407 4.27 -24.70 10.36
N LEU A 408 4.21 -23.87 9.31
CA LEU A 408 3.10 -23.77 8.36
C LEU A 408 3.66 -23.81 6.92
N GLU A 409 2.84 -24.19 5.94
CA GLU A 409 3.24 -24.18 4.52
C GLU A 409 3.51 -22.77 4.00
N SER A 410 2.85 -21.76 4.58
CA SER A 410 3.00 -20.34 4.28
C SER A 410 2.92 -19.56 5.60
N GLU A 411 3.65 -18.47 5.70
CA GLU A 411 3.52 -17.52 6.79
C GLU A 411 2.15 -16.82 6.69
N THR A 412 1.63 -16.29 7.79
CA THR A 412 0.32 -15.65 7.87
C THR A 412 0.43 -14.17 8.14
N HIS A 413 -0.62 -13.44 7.73
CA HIS A 413 -0.78 -12.05 8.17
C HIS A 413 -0.84 -11.93 9.69
N ALA A 414 -0.69 -10.70 10.19
CA ALA A 414 -0.84 -10.34 11.59
C ALA A 414 -1.95 -9.29 11.78
N GLY A 415 -2.48 -9.22 13.00
CA GLY A 415 -3.66 -8.41 13.32
C GLY A 415 -3.36 -7.09 14.02
N GLU A 416 -2.09 -6.70 14.16
CA GLU A 416 -1.74 -5.41 14.73
C GLU A 416 -2.08 -4.24 13.80
N ASP A 417 -2.25 -3.05 14.39
CA ASP A 417 -2.46 -1.81 13.65
C ASP A 417 -1.25 -1.50 12.76
N VAL A 418 -1.51 -0.91 11.61
CA VAL A 418 -0.48 -0.41 10.69
C VAL A 418 -0.42 1.11 10.68
N ALA A 419 0.66 1.68 10.16
CA ALA A 419 0.81 3.13 10.06
C ALA A 419 0.18 3.68 8.77
N LEU A 420 -0.42 4.88 8.86
CA LEU A 420 -0.80 5.72 7.73
C LEU A 420 -0.04 7.04 7.84
N TYR A 421 0.86 7.28 6.90
CA TYR A 421 1.61 8.54 6.76
C TYR A 421 0.94 9.42 5.72
N ALA A 422 0.91 10.73 5.95
CA ALA A 422 0.24 11.66 5.03
C ALA A 422 0.95 13.01 4.92
N THR A 423 0.97 13.56 3.70
CA THR A 423 1.45 14.92 3.41
C THR A 423 0.63 15.55 2.28
N GLY A 424 0.57 16.88 2.23
CA GLY A 424 -0.21 17.64 1.25
C GLY A 424 -1.60 18.03 1.73
N PRO A 425 -2.44 18.65 0.86
CA PRO A 425 -3.75 19.19 1.24
C PRO A 425 -4.70 18.10 1.76
N GLY A 426 -5.22 18.27 2.99
CA GLY A 426 -6.12 17.32 3.64
C GLY A 426 -5.41 16.30 4.53
N SER A 427 -4.06 16.27 4.56
CA SER A 427 -3.28 15.34 5.37
C SER A 427 -3.48 15.51 6.89
N GLU A 428 -3.91 16.69 7.33
CA GLU A 428 -4.20 17.00 8.74
C GLU A 428 -5.38 16.19 9.32
N ALA A 429 -6.16 15.51 8.48
CA ALA A 429 -7.20 14.59 8.89
C ALA A 429 -6.61 13.25 9.40
N VAL A 430 -5.34 12.94 9.07
CA VAL A 430 -4.66 11.72 9.45
C VAL A 430 -4.00 11.91 10.81
N GLN A 431 -4.62 11.39 11.87
CA GLN A 431 -4.13 11.51 13.24
C GLN A 431 -4.73 10.47 14.19
N GLY A 432 -4.02 10.13 15.25
CA GLY A 432 -4.48 9.24 16.32
C GLY A 432 -4.65 7.79 15.87
N VAL A 433 -5.75 7.15 16.24
CA VAL A 433 -6.08 5.76 15.84
C VAL A 433 -7.37 5.80 15.04
N MET A 434 -7.30 5.36 13.80
CA MET A 434 -8.39 5.42 12.82
C MET A 434 -8.83 3.99 12.44
N ASP A 435 -10.05 3.86 11.97
CA ASP A 435 -10.47 2.64 11.26
C ASP A 435 -10.05 2.74 9.78
N GLN A 436 -9.73 1.61 9.17
CA GLN A 436 -9.27 1.58 7.77
C GLN A 436 -10.31 2.15 6.78
N THR A 437 -11.60 2.08 7.13
CA THR A 437 -12.69 2.69 6.37
C THR A 437 -12.63 4.22 6.31
N GLU A 438 -11.97 4.87 7.28
CA GLU A 438 -11.85 6.32 7.33
C GLU A 438 -10.92 6.88 6.25
N ILE A 439 -10.01 6.04 5.68
CA ILE A 439 -9.15 6.42 4.55
C ILE A 439 -9.99 6.85 3.35
N PHE A 440 -11.11 6.16 3.09
CA PHE A 440 -12.09 6.59 2.07
C PHE A 440 -12.54 8.04 2.29
N GLY A 441 -12.90 8.38 3.54
CA GLY A 441 -13.32 9.73 3.89
C GLY A 441 -12.21 10.77 3.74
N VAL A 442 -10.98 10.44 4.12
CA VAL A 442 -9.81 11.32 3.93
C VAL A 442 -9.63 11.66 2.45
N ILE A 443 -9.67 10.67 1.57
CA ILE A 443 -9.48 10.84 0.12
C ILE A 443 -10.63 11.62 -0.50
N THR A 444 -11.87 11.21 -0.24
CA THR A 444 -13.06 11.85 -0.84
C THR A 444 -13.22 13.30 -0.38
N ASN A 445 -12.95 13.60 0.88
CA ASN A 445 -12.97 14.96 1.40
C ASN A 445 -11.86 15.84 0.80
N ALA A 446 -10.63 15.31 0.68
CA ALA A 446 -9.51 16.03 0.09
C ALA A 446 -9.79 16.43 -1.37
N LEU A 447 -10.33 15.50 -2.17
CA LEU A 447 -10.73 15.73 -3.56
C LEU A 447 -12.04 16.51 -3.69
N GLY A 448 -12.79 16.70 -2.59
CA GLY A 448 -14.11 17.33 -2.60
C GLY A 448 -15.18 16.54 -3.34
N LEU A 449 -15.06 15.21 -3.30
CA LEU A 449 -16.05 14.28 -3.85
C LEU A 449 -17.19 14.14 -2.83
N THR A 450 -18.39 14.47 -3.23
CA THR A 450 -19.59 14.20 -2.44
C THR A 450 -20.27 12.98 -3.02
N SER A 451 -20.76 12.08 -2.17
CA SER A 451 -21.74 11.10 -2.62
C SER A 451 -22.94 11.87 -3.14
N THR A 452 -23.25 11.73 -4.40
CA THR A 452 -24.58 12.14 -4.88
C THR A 452 -25.56 11.16 -4.26
N ASP A 453 -26.35 11.64 -3.30
CA ASP A 453 -27.48 10.90 -2.71
C ASP A 453 -28.39 10.30 -3.77
#